data_bd8d0eb3c7dfa76703d9b55681016024
#
_entry.id   bd8d0eb3c7dfa76703d9b55681016024
#
_cell.length_a   1.000
_cell.length_b   1.000
_cell.length_c   1.000
_cell.angle_alpha   90.00
_cell.angle_beta   90.00
_cell.angle_gamma   90.00
#
_symmetry.space_group_name_H-M   'P 1'
#
loop_
_entity.id
_entity.type
_entity.pdbx_description
1 polymer ?
#
loop_
_entity_poly.entity_id
_entity_poly.type
_entity_poly.pdbx_seq_one_letter_code
_entity_poly.pdbx_strand_id
1 'polypeptide(L)'
;MPTQRPATIRHRTSLFEDAVAIVEDEFASDLSLDDIARRVASSRRQLQRAYAEIGDTTFRDHLTRIRMDRAAEMLSARGLTVREVAHRVGYRQPAQFAKAFRRYQGVAPSAFRADRGARASLRAAAGERVLAGPVAA
;
A
#
# COMPACT_ATOMS: atom_id res chain seq x y z
N MET A 1 10.66 -32.58 6.48
CA MET A 1 10.46 -31.20 6.84
C MET A 1 9.73 -31.08 8.15
N PRO A 2 10.33 -30.46 9.09
CA PRO A 2 9.59 -30.30 10.33
C PRO A 2 8.40 -29.39 10.09
N THR A 3 7.29 -29.83 10.50
CA THR A 3 6.08 -29.04 10.43
C THR A 3 6.09 -28.06 11.59
N GLN A 4 5.76 -26.84 11.33
CA GLN A 4 5.71 -25.85 12.39
C GLN A 4 4.58 -26.17 13.35
N ARG A 5 4.83 -25.94 14.62
CA ARG A 5 3.82 -26.17 15.64
C ARG A 5 2.68 -25.17 15.47
N PRO A 6 1.42 -25.59 15.68
CA PRO A 6 0.29 -24.67 15.59
C PRO A 6 0.43 -23.41 16.45
N ALA A 7 1.02 -23.54 17.64
CA ALA A 7 1.25 -22.38 18.49
C ALA A 7 2.22 -21.38 17.87
N THR A 8 3.25 -21.87 17.17
CA THR A 8 4.21 -21.00 16.48
C THR A 8 3.54 -20.29 15.33
N ILE A 9 2.70 -20.98 14.57
CA ILE A 9 1.96 -20.40 13.46
C ILE A 9 1.02 -19.32 13.96
N ARG A 10 0.27 -19.59 15.04
CA ARG A 10 -0.62 -18.59 15.64
C ARG A 10 0.13 -17.36 16.12
N HIS A 11 1.29 -17.57 16.73
CA HIS A 11 2.11 -16.46 17.20
C HIS A 11 2.59 -15.59 16.05
N ARG A 12 3.07 -16.20 14.97
CA ARG A 12 3.53 -15.47 13.77
C ARG A 12 2.38 -14.76 13.07
N THR A 13 1.23 -15.39 13.01
CA THR A 13 0.03 -14.75 12.46
C THR A 13 -0.33 -13.51 13.26
N SER A 14 -0.31 -13.61 14.58
CA SER A 14 -0.60 -12.48 15.46
C SER A 14 0.42 -11.35 15.27
N LEU A 15 1.71 -11.68 15.20
CA LEU A 15 2.75 -10.69 14.95
C LEU A 15 2.54 -9.98 13.61
N PHE A 16 2.23 -10.75 12.58
CA PHE A 16 2.01 -10.20 11.26
C PHE A 16 0.79 -9.28 11.26
N GLU A 17 -0.31 -9.71 11.86
CA GLU A 17 -1.53 -8.89 11.93
C GLU A 17 -1.31 -7.60 12.69
N ASP A 18 -0.58 -7.65 13.80
CA ASP A 18 -0.26 -6.46 14.58
C ASP A 18 0.61 -5.49 13.77
N ALA A 19 1.59 -6.01 13.04
CA ALA A 19 2.45 -5.19 12.21
C ALA A 19 1.66 -4.56 11.06
N VAL A 20 0.78 -5.32 10.43
CA VAL A 20 -0.07 -4.82 9.34
C VAL A 20 -0.92 -3.66 9.83
N ALA A 21 -1.51 -3.78 11.01
CA ALA A 21 -2.32 -2.70 11.59
C ALA A 21 -1.51 -1.43 11.78
N ILE A 22 -0.28 -1.54 12.25
CA ILE A 22 0.60 -0.38 12.42
C ILE A 22 0.92 0.26 11.06
N VAL A 23 1.27 -0.56 10.08
CA VAL A 23 1.63 -0.05 8.75
C VAL A 23 0.44 0.65 8.10
N GLU A 24 -0.75 0.07 8.20
CA GLU A 24 -1.95 0.67 7.62
C GLU A 24 -2.30 1.99 8.28
N ASP A 25 -2.03 2.10 9.57
CA ASP A 25 -2.33 3.32 10.31
C ASP A 25 -1.25 4.39 10.14
N GLU A 26 0.02 3.99 10.03
CA GLU A 26 1.14 4.92 10.07
C GLU A 26 2.02 4.90 8.82
N PHE A 27 1.52 4.44 7.71
CA PHE A 27 2.32 4.27 6.49
C PHE A 27 3.01 5.57 6.04
N ALA A 28 2.44 6.71 6.35
CA ALA A 28 3.00 8.00 5.92
C ALA A 28 4.15 8.47 6.82
N SER A 29 4.36 7.82 7.93
CA SER A 29 5.45 8.18 8.84
C SER A 29 6.72 7.41 8.49
N ASP A 30 7.81 7.76 9.17
CA ASP A 30 9.09 7.13 8.93
C ASP A 30 9.18 5.83 9.74
N LEU A 31 8.55 4.79 9.22
CA LEU A 31 8.50 3.49 9.89
C LEU A 31 9.73 2.65 9.55
N SER A 32 10.29 1.99 10.57
CA SER A 32 11.33 0.99 10.36
C SER A 32 10.87 -0.34 10.91
N LEU A 33 11.46 -1.40 10.39
CA LEU A 33 11.15 -2.75 10.87
C LEU A 33 11.52 -2.91 12.35
N ASP A 34 12.65 -2.33 12.77
CA ASP A 34 13.08 -2.38 14.16
C ASP A 34 12.08 -1.69 15.09
N ASP A 35 11.55 -0.56 14.66
CA ASP A 35 10.57 0.19 15.42
C ASP A 35 9.30 -0.63 15.62
N ILE A 36 8.80 -1.21 14.55
CA ILE A 36 7.60 -2.03 14.61
C ILE A 36 7.84 -3.26 15.51
N ALA A 37 9.00 -3.91 15.34
CA ALA A 37 9.33 -5.08 16.14
C ALA A 37 9.28 -4.78 17.62
N ARG A 38 9.83 -3.64 18.05
CA ARG A 38 9.75 -3.23 19.45
C ARG A 38 8.31 -3.04 19.89
N ARG A 39 7.51 -2.42 19.07
CA ARG A 39 6.11 -2.08 19.41
C ARG A 39 5.23 -3.33 19.51
N VAL A 40 5.56 -4.38 18.78
CA VAL A 40 4.83 -5.65 18.87
C VAL A 40 5.53 -6.66 19.79
N ALA A 41 6.49 -6.18 20.59
CA ALA A 41 7.24 -6.99 21.55
C ALA A 41 7.90 -8.20 20.90
N SER A 42 8.58 -7.98 19.78
CA SER A 42 9.24 -9.03 19.03
C SER A 42 10.63 -8.58 18.59
N SER A 43 11.38 -9.50 18.02
CA SER A 43 12.66 -9.16 17.41
C SER A 43 12.45 -8.89 15.93
N ARG A 44 13.39 -8.15 15.37
CA ARG A 44 13.39 -7.91 13.93
C ARG A 44 13.32 -9.21 13.13
N ARG A 45 14.12 -10.19 13.58
CA ARG A 45 14.20 -11.49 12.90
C ARG A 45 12.87 -12.23 12.91
N GLN A 46 12.21 -12.24 14.06
CA GLN A 46 10.90 -12.90 14.18
C GLN A 46 9.86 -12.21 13.32
N LEU A 47 9.90 -10.87 13.29
CA LEU A 47 8.96 -10.13 12.48
C LEU A 47 9.22 -10.35 10.99
N GLN A 48 10.49 -10.41 10.56
CA GLN A 48 10.83 -10.76 9.18
C GLN A 48 10.28 -12.13 8.80
N ARG A 49 10.38 -13.10 9.70
CA ARG A 49 9.82 -14.44 9.48
C ARG A 49 8.31 -14.41 9.37
N ALA A 50 7.66 -13.64 10.21
CA ALA A 50 6.21 -13.51 10.16
C ALA A 50 5.77 -12.92 8.82
N TYR A 51 6.46 -11.90 8.35
CA TYR A 51 6.19 -11.33 7.03
C TYR A 51 6.36 -12.35 5.91
N ALA A 52 7.46 -13.11 5.95
CA ALA A 52 7.73 -14.08 4.90
C ALA A 52 6.75 -15.26 4.92
N GLU A 53 6.49 -15.81 6.09
CA GLU A 53 5.73 -17.04 6.22
C GLU A 53 4.22 -16.84 6.22
N ILE A 54 3.74 -15.77 6.82
CA ILE A 54 2.30 -15.49 6.90
C ILE A 54 1.88 -14.56 5.78
N GLY A 55 2.67 -13.50 5.52
CA GLY A 55 2.32 -12.49 4.54
C GLY A 55 2.83 -12.77 3.13
N ASP A 56 3.76 -13.70 2.99
CA ASP A 56 4.42 -13.98 1.71
C ASP A 56 4.98 -12.71 1.06
N THR A 57 5.56 -11.85 1.88
CA THR A 57 6.10 -10.58 1.43
C THR A 57 7.19 -10.11 2.40
N THR A 58 7.73 -8.93 2.17
CA THR A 58 8.64 -8.28 3.11
C THR A 58 7.98 -7.03 3.66
N PHE A 59 8.48 -6.53 4.78
CA PHE A 59 8.00 -5.27 5.33
C PHE A 59 8.13 -4.15 4.30
N ARG A 60 9.26 -4.08 3.62
CA ARG A 60 9.52 -3.03 2.63
C ARG A 60 8.50 -3.05 1.50
N ASP A 61 8.24 -4.22 0.94
CA ASP A 61 7.28 -4.36 -0.15
C ASP A 61 5.86 -4.06 0.32
N HIS A 62 5.52 -4.49 1.51
CA HIS A 62 4.22 -4.21 2.10
C HIS A 62 4.02 -2.70 2.28
N LEU A 63 5.02 -2.01 2.88
CA LEU A 63 4.94 -0.57 3.08
C LEU A 63 4.82 0.17 1.74
N THR A 64 5.62 -0.22 0.76
CA THR A 64 5.57 0.38 -0.57
C THR A 64 4.20 0.19 -1.20
N ARG A 65 3.64 -1.01 -1.13
CA ARG A 65 2.32 -1.30 -1.68
C ARG A 65 1.25 -0.42 -1.05
N ILE A 66 1.23 -0.32 0.27
CA ILE A 66 0.25 0.52 0.97
C ILE A 66 0.39 1.97 0.53
N ARG A 67 1.62 2.49 0.48
CA ARG A 67 1.87 3.86 0.05
C ARG A 67 1.42 4.11 -1.38
N MET A 68 1.70 3.17 -2.27
CA MET A 68 1.34 3.33 -3.69
C MET A 68 -0.16 3.20 -3.91
N ASP A 69 -0.83 2.31 -3.19
CA ASP A 69 -2.28 2.18 -3.28
C ASP A 69 -2.97 3.45 -2.79
N ARG A 70 -2.50 4.01 -1.68
CA ARG A 70 -3.03 5.27 -1.17
C ARG A 70 -2.75 6.43 -2.11
N ALA A 71 -1.55 6.44 -2.70
CA ALA A 71 -1.20 7.46 -3.69
C ALA A 71 -2.14 7.40 -4.89
N ALA A 72 -2.44 6.21 -5.37
CA ALA A 72 -3.36 6.04 -6.50
C ALA A 72 -4.75 6.60 -6.17
N GLU A 73 -5.24 6.34 -4.98
CA GLU A 73 -6.51 6.90 -4.53
C GLU A 73 -6.48 8.43 -4.50
N MET A 74 -5.40 9.00 -3.94
CA MET A 74 -5.24 10.45 -3.85
C MET A 74 -5.10 11.11 -5.21
N LEU A 75 -4.39 10.47 -6.14
CA LEU A 75 -4.22 10.99 -7.50
C LEU A 75 -5.52 10.95 -8.27
N SER A 76 -6.41 10.03 -7.94
CA SER A 76 -7.71 9.93 -8.58
C SER A 76 -8.69 10.98 -8.06
N ALA A 77 -8.44 11.51 -6.87
CA ALA A 77 -9.25 12.57 -6.31
C ALA A 77 -8.75 13.93 -6.83
N ARG A 78 -9.62 14.93 -6.79
CA ARG A 78 -9.23 16.26 -7.23
C ARG A 78 -8.60 17.04 -6.09
N GLY A 79 -7.78 18.02 -6.44
CA GLY A 79 -7.30 19.00 -5.48
C GLY A 79 -5.91 18.78 -4.92
N LEU A 80 -5.28 17.65 -5.18
CA LEU A 80 -3.92 17.42 -4.72
C LEU A 80 -2.95 17.36 -5.89
N THR A 81 -1.81 18.03 -5.74
CA THR A 81 -0.73 17.93 -6.72
C THR A 81 0.01 16.61 -6.52
N VAL A 82 0.76 16.18 -7.53
CA VAL A 82 1.61 14.99 -7.42
C VAL A 82 2.60 15.15 -6.25
N ARG A 83 3.15 16.35 -6.09
CA ARG A 83 4.07 16.64 -4.99
C ARG A 83 3.39 16.48 -3.63
N GLU A 84 2.18 16.98 -3.50
CA GLU A 84 1.43 16.84 -2.26
C GLU A 84 1.11 15.38 -1.96
N VAL A 85 0.74 14.61 -2.97
CA VAL A 85 0.49 13.18 -2.81
C VAL A 85 1.76 12.47 -2.34
N ALA A 86 2.91 12.75 -2.98
CA ALA A 86 4.18 12.17 -2.58
C ALA A 86 4.46 12.39 -1.10
N HIS A 87 4.27 13.61 -0.66
CA HIS A 87 4.51 13.96 0.73
C HIS A 87 3.52 13.26 1.67
N ARG A 88 2.26 13.22 1.30
CA ARG A 88 1.22 12.60 2.13
C ARG A 88 1.37 11.10 2.31
N VAL A 89 2.02 10.43 1.36
CA VAL A 89 2.26 8.99 1.49
C VAL A 89 3.65 8.66 2.04
N GLY A 90 4.40 9.68 2.49
CA GLY A 90 5.63 9.45 3.23
C GLY A 90 6.92 9.60 2.45
N TYR A 91 6.90 10.19 1.26
CA TYR A 91 8.10 10.42 0.48
C TYR A 91 8.57 11.87 0.64
N ARG A 92 9.84 12.04 0.99
CA ARG A 92 10.44 13.37 1.10
C ARG A 92 10.80 13.96 -0.25
N GLN A 93 11.15 13.08 -1.21
CA GLN A 93 11.60 13.49 -2.52
C GLN A 93 10.55 13.10 -3.56
N PRO A 94 9.94 14.07 -4.23
CA PRO A 94 8.94 13.76 -5.28
C PRO A 94 9.48 12.85 -6.37
N ALA A 95 10.76 12.99 -6.73
CA ALA A 95 11.38 12.15 -7.75
C ALA A 95 11.44 10.68 -7.33
N GLN A 96 11.73 10.42 -6.06
CA GLN A 96 11.74 9.05 -5.55
C GLN A 96 10.34 8.46 -5.52
N PHE A 97 9.35 9.27 -5.17
CA PHE A 97 7.96 8.85 -5.23
C PHE A 97 7.57 8.48 -6.67
N ALA A 98 7.87 9.35 -7.61
CA ALA A 98 7.53 9.11 -9.01
C ALA A 98 8.15 7.81 -9.54
N LYS A 99 9.39 7.56 -9.16
CA LYS A 99 10.09 6.34 -9.55
C LYS A 99 9.43 5.10 -8.96
N ALA A 100 9.11 5.14 -7.67
CA ALA A 100 8.45 4.03 -6.99
C ALA A 100 7.05 3.80 -7.56
N PHE A 101 6.31 4.88 -7.80
CA PHE A 101 4.97 4.79 -8.34
C PHE A 101 4.98 4.18 -9.74
N ARG A 102 5.90 4.63 -10.60
CA ARG A 102 6.04 4.07 -11.94
C ARG A 102 6.37 2.59 -11.90
N ARG A 103 7.26 2.19 -10.98
CA ARG A 103 7.62 0.78 -10.83
C ARG A 103 6.42 -0.06 -10.41
N TYR A 104 5.60 0.47 -9.50
CA TYR A 104 4.47 -0.27 -8.94
C TYR A 104 3.26 -0.25 -9.88
N GLN A 105 2.92 0.91 -10.41
CA GLN A 105 1.72 1.09 -11.23
C GLN A 105 1.96 0.96 -12.73
N GLY A 106 3.22 0.98 -13.16
CA GLY A 106 3.56 0.88 -14.59
C GLY A 106 3.59 2.21 -15.33
N VAL A 107 3.09 3.28 -14.74
CA VAL A 107 3.08 4.61 -15.37
C VAL A 107 3.43 5.66 -14.32
N ALA A 108 3.92 6.81 -14.79
CA ALA A 108 4.24 7.93 -13.91
C ALA A 108 2.96 8.50 -13.26
N PRO A 109 3.08 9.14 -12.09
CA PRO A 109 1.91 9.70 -11.41
C PRO A 109 1.08 10.66 -12.26
N SER A 110 1.72 11.53 -13.03
CA SER A 110 1.00 12.48 -13.89
C SER A 110 0.25 11.76 -15.01
N ALA A 111 0.87 10.73 -15.60
CA ALA A 111 0.23 9.92 -16.62
C ALA A 111 -0.94 9.13 -16.04
N PHE A 112 -0.78 8.59 -14.85
CA PHE A 112 -1.83 7.88 -14.15
C PHE A 112 -3.03 8.78 -13.90
N ARG A 113 -2.80 10.01 -13.44
CA ARG A 113 -3.87 10.98 -13.21
C ARG A 113 -4.59 11.33 -14.50
N ALA A 114 -3.86 11.59 -15.57
CA ALA A 114 -4.44 11.91 -16.87
C ALA A 114 -5.29 10.75 -17.40
N ASP A 115 -4.77 9.53 -17.29
CA ASP A 115 -5.49 8.34 -17.74
C ASP A 115 -6.76 8.11 -16.93
N ARG A 116 -6.69 8.28 -15.62
CA ARG A 116 -7.87 8.16 -14.76
C ARG A 116 -8.89 9.25 -15.07
N GLY A 117 -8.43 10.47 -15.33
CA GLY A 117 -9.31 11.56 -15.75
C GLY A 117 -10.00 11.27 -17.06
N ALA A 118 -9.27 10.75 -18.04
CA ALA A 118 -9.82 10.38 -19.32
C ALA A 118 -10.85 9.26 -19.17
N ARG A 119 -10.54 8.25 -18.37
CA ARG A 119 -11.48 7.16 -18.11
C ARG A 119 -12.73 7.65 -17.40
N ALA A 120 -12.58 8.55 -16.44
CA ALA A 120 -13.71 9.12 -15.75
C ALA A 120 -14.60 9.91 -16.69
N SER A 121 -14.00 10.68 -17.61
CA SER A 121 -14.75 11.42 -18.62
C SER A 121 -15.51 10.50 -19.58
N LEU A 122 -14.88 9.44 -20.01
CA LEU A 122 -15.54 8.45 -20.88
C LEU A 122 -16.67 7.76 -20.14
N ARG A 123 -16.47 7.43 -18.90
CA ARG A 123 -17.50 6.79 -18.07
C ARG A 123 -18.68 7.73 -17.85
N ALA A 124 -18.41 9.00 -17.63
CA ALA A 124 -19.46 9.99 -17.49
C ALA A 124 -20.24 10.19 -18.78
N ALA A 125 -19.54 10.18 -19.92
CA ALA A 125 -20.21 10.29 -21.22
C ALA A 125 -21.13 9.11 -21.50
N ALA A 126 -20.77 7.94 -21.00
CA ALA A 126 -21.61 6.76 -21.15
C ALA A 126 -22.45 6.51 -19.88
N GLY A 127 -22.56 7.51 -19.06
CA GLY A 127 -23.00 7.31 -17.70
C GLY A 127 -24.36 6.73 -17.52
N GLU A 128 -25.30 7.14 -18.31
CA GLU A 128 -26.62 6.60 -18.16
C GLU A 128 -26.68 5.11 -18.40
N ARG A 129 -25.94 4.65 -19.38
CA ARG A 129 -25.92 3.22 -19.64
C ARG A 129 -25.22 2.44 -18.54
N VAL A 130 -24.16 3.01 -18.02
CA VAL A 130 -23.45 2.36 -16.93
C VAL A 130 -24.26 2.31 -15.68
N LEU A 131 -24.97 3.39 -15.39
CA LEU A 131 -25.82 3.43 -14.22
C LEU A 131 -27.02 2.51 -14.33
N ALA A 132 -27.48 2.30 -15.52
CA ALA A 132 -28.56 1.37 -15.71
C ALA A 132 -28.10 -0.07 -15.54
N GLY A 133 -26.87 -0.32 -15.78
CA GLY A 133 -26.34 -1.63 -15.59
C GLY A 133 -26.19 -1.88 -14.12
N PRO A 134 -26.62 -2.99 -13.67
CA PRO A 134 -26.41 -3.36 -12.32
C PRO A 134 -24.98 -3.51 -12.20
N VAL A 135 -24.53 -2.78 -11.46
CA VAL A 135 -23.25 -2.88 -11.20
C VAL A 135 -22.92 -4.01 -10.48
N ALA A 136 -23.59 -4.76 -10.39
CA ALA A 136 -23.39 -5.84 -9.80
C ALA A 136 -22.17 -6.24 -9.61
N ALA A 137 -21.98 -6.42 -9.26
CA ALA A 137 -21.04 -7.11 -8.99
C ALA A 137 -20.33 -7.32 -8.63
#